data_152b4966c06bdbaa21ecfd05734af26f
#
_entry.id   152b4966c06bdbaa21ecfd05734af26f
#
_cell.length_a   1.000
_cell.length_b   1.000
_cell.length_c   1.000
_cell.angle_alpha   90.00
_cell.angle_beta   90.00
_cell.angle_gamma   90.00
#
_symmetry.space_group_name_H-M   'P 1'
#
loop_
_entity.id
_entity.type
_entity.pdbx_description
1 polymer ?
#
loop_
_entity_poly.entity_id
_entity_poly.type
_entity_poly.pdbx_seq_one_letter_code
_entity_poly.pdbx_strand_id
1 'polypeptide(L)'
;QNSDNIQATDEDYLLVEIAGLCHDLGHGPFSHAFDNEILADSTSPYAGHEERSIMLLKYVVEKYEIGLTDKQVDNIIEMIHPSGNNEGRSVIYSILNLAIENGYNHSRLFKMCKVIDDEICVHKKEAFNLYEFFRLRYRLHKQIYNHPAVKAYEYMIADVFRLIDSELNICDTIDDPVQFIKYTDSILDVIEFLPETENITEAKSIIHRM
;
A
#
# COMPACT_ATOMS: atom_id res chain seq x y z
N GLN A 1 -16.85 36.11 1.08
CA GLN A 1 -18.28 35.83 0.91
C GLN A 1 -18.41 34.85 -0.23
N ASN A 2 -18.69 33.70 0.07
CA ASN A 2 -19.04 32.43 -0.54
C ASN A 2 -17.99 31.38 -0.23
N SER A 3 -17.91 30.96 1.03
CA SER A 3 -17.45 29.63 1.35
C SER A 3 -18.60 28.70 0.98
N ASP A 4 -18.62 28.16 -0.22
CA ASP A 4 -19.39 26.97 -0.51
C ASP A 4 -18.83 25.90 0.44
N ASN A 5 -19.57 25.69 1.54
CA ASN A 5 -19.30 24.60 2.44
C ASN A 5 -19.59 23.33 1.64
N ILE A 6 -18.54 22.69 1.10
CA ILE A 6 -18.62 21.32 0.63
C ILE A 6 -18.97 20.51 1.89
N GLN A 7 -20.23 20.17 2.06
CA GLN A 7 -20.67 19.27 3.11
C GLN A 7 -20.49 17.86 2.57
N ALA A 8 -19.46 17.17 3.07
CA ALA A 8 -19.32 15.75 2.83
C ALA A 8 -20.56 15.01 3.36
N THR A 9 -21.09 14.11 2.59
CA THR A 9 -22.22 13.25 2.96
C THR A 9 -21.74 12.03 3.74
N ASP A 10 -22.64 11.33 4.41
CA ASP A 10 -22.33 10.05 5.06
C ASP A 10 -21.82 9.02 4.04
N GLU A 11 -22.30 9.09 2.81
CA GLU A 11 -21.79 8.27 1.70
C GLU A 11 -20.32 8.59 1.38
N ASP A 12 -19.95 9.87 1.30
CA ASP A 12 -18.55 10.27 1.03
C ASP A 12 -17.62 9.75 2.13
N TYR A 13 -18.03 9.82 3.40
CA TYR A 13 -17.25 9.25 4.50
C TYR A 13 -17.07 7.74 4.36
N LEU A 14 -18.15 7.02 4.04
CA LEU A 14 -18.10 5.57 3.86
C LEU A 14 -17.16 5.17 2.72
N LEU A 15 -17.22 5.86 1.57
CA LEU A 15 -16.35 5.55 0.43
C LEU A 15 -14.88 5.81 0.75
N VAL A 16 -14.57 6.90 1.49
CA VAL A 16 -13.22 7.21 1.95
C VAL A 16 -12.70 6.14 2.92
N GLU A 17 -13.55 5.68 3.86
CA GLU A 17 -13.18 4.61 4.79
C GLU A 17 -12.88 3.31 4.05
N ILE A 18 -13.71 2.93 3.08
CA ILE A 18 -13.49 1.73 2.26
C ILE A 18 -12.20 1.87 1.43
N ALA A 19 -11.98 3.03 0.79
CA ALA A 19 -10.75 3.28 0.05
C ALA A 19 -9.51 3.15 0.95
N GLY A 20 -9.56 3.74 2.16
CA GLY A 20 -8.50 3.65 3.14
C GLY A 20 -8.23 2.22 3.63
N LEU A 21 -9.26 1.38 3.77
CA LEU A 21 -9.11 -0.02 4.14
C LEU A 21 -8.55 -0.88 3.00
N CYS A 22 -8.84 -0.52 1.75
CA CYS A 22 -8.55 -1.35 0.60
C CYS A 22 -7.27 -0.97 -0.16
N HIS A 23 -6.71 0.25 0.05
CA HIS A 23 -5.61 0.75 -0.78
C HIS A 23 -4.33 -0.10 -0.71
N ASP A 24 -4.08 -0.78 0.41
CA ASP A 24 -2.90 -1.60 0.65
C ASP A 24 -3.16 -3.12 0.60
N LEU A 25 -4.38 -3.55 0.26
CA LEU A 25 -4.71 -4.98 0.16
C LEU A 25 -3.87 -5.72 -0.88
N GLY A 26 -3.42 -5.02 -1.90
CA GLY A 26 -2.61 -5.57 -2.98
C GLY A 26 -1.12 -5.72 -2.65
N HIS A 27 -0.67 -5.39 -1.45
CA HIS A 27 0.70 -5.69 -1.06
C HIS A 27 0.94 -7.20 -1.00
N GLY A 28 1.99 -7.63 -1.71
CA GLY A 28 2.49 -9.01 -1.62
C GLY A 28 3.33 -9.22 -0.36
N PRO A 29 3.88 -10.43 -0.18
CA PRO A 29 4.77 -10.72 0.94
C PRO A 29 5.91 -9.71 1.04
N PHE A 30 6.16 -9.19 2.24
CA PHE A 30 7.18 -8.16 2.50
C PHE A 30 6.93 -6.83 1.79
N SER A 31 5.67 -6.55 1.41
CA SER A 31 5.20 -5.24 0.92
C SER A 31 6.02 -4.68 -0.25
N HIS A 32 6.70 -3.56 -0.05
CA HIS A 32 7.47 -2.90 -1.10
C HIS A 32 8.65 -3.71 -1.65
N ALA A 33 9.21 -4.65 -0.88
CA ALA A 33 10.25 -5.54 -1.40
C ALA A 33 9.69 -6.45 -2.50
N PHE A 34 8.44 -6.89 -2.38
CA PHE A 34 7.76 -7.66 -3.41
C PHE A 34 7.60 -6.87 -4.72
N ASP A 35 7.11 -5.65 -4.64
CA ASP A 35 6.91 -4.81 -5.82
C ASP A 35 8.24 -4.38 -6.47
N ASN A 36 9.18 -3.90 -5.65
CA ASN A 36 10.37 -3.23 -6.14
C ASN A 36 11.52 -4.18 -6.52
N GLU A 37 11.59 -5.36 -5.91
CA GLU A 37 12.71 -6.28 -6.09
C GLU A 37 12.29 -7.59 -6.77
N ILE A 38 11.08 -8.08 -6.48
CA ILE A 38 10.60 -9.37 -7.01
C ILE A 38 9.86 -9.15 -8.32
N LEU A 39 8.97 -8.15 -8.39
CA LEU A 39 8.20 -7.80 -9.57
C LEU A 39 8.82 -6.68 -10.41
N ALA A 40 10.07 -6.27 -10.13
CA ALA A 40 10.72 -5.14 -10.81
C ALA A 40 10.74 -5.26 -12.34
N ASP A 41 10.92 -6.48 -12.85
CA ASP A 41 10.98 -6.78 -14.29
C ASP A 41 9.64 -7.32 -14.83
N SER A 42 8.58 -7.34 -14.03
CA SER A 42 7.28 -7.84 -14.45
C SER A 42 6.61 -6.88 -15.44
N THR A 43 6.11 -7.44 -16.53
CA THR A 43 5.30 -6.70 -17.52
C THR A 43 3.80 -6.81 -17.26
N SER A 44 3.40 -7.47 -16.17
CA SER A 44 2.00 -7.60 -15.78
C SER A 44 1.40 -6.23 -15.44
N PRO A 45 0.16 -5.94 -15.85
CA PRO A 45 -0.57 -4.75 -15.42
C PRO A 45 -0.84 -4.75 -13.90
N TYR A 46 -0.60 -5.85 -13.22
CA TYR A 46 -0.76 -6.02 -11.78
C TYR A 46 0.59 -6.05 -11.03
N ALA A 47 1.65 -5.49 -11.63
CA ALA A 47 2.96 -5.41 -10.98
C ALA A 47 2.96 -4.45 -9.76
N GLY A 48 2.12 -3.41 -9.76
CA GLY A 48 1.95 -2.50 -8.64
C GLY A 48 0.92 -3.00 -7.61
N HIS A 49 1.12 -2.65 -6.34
CA HIS A 49 0.16 -3.03 -5.28
C HIS A 49 -1.18 -2.29 -5.40
N GLU A 50 -1.21 -1.09 -5.96
CA GLU A 50 -2.45 -0.32 -6.16
C GLU A 50 -3.37 -1.03 -7.16
N GLU A 51 -2.84 -1.52 -8.29
CA GLU A 51 -3.58 -2.29 -9.29
C GLU A 51 -4.10 -3.61 -8.70
N ARG A 52 -3.29 -4.29 -7.90
CA ARG A 52 -3.72 -5.49 -7.17
C ARG A 52 -4.77 -5.18 -6.11
N SER A 53 -4.67 -4.03 -5.42
CA SER A 53 -5.70 -3.58 -4.48
C SER A 53 -7.04 -3.37 -5.16
N ILE A 54 -7.04 -2.77 -6.35
CA ILE A 54 -8.25 -2.60 -7.18
C ILE A 54 -8.81 -3.96 -7.61
N MET A 55 -7.96 -4.88 -8.05
CA MET A 55 -8.37 -6.24 -8.41
C MET A 55 -9.04 -6.94 -7.23
N LEU A 56 -8.43 -6.88 -6.05
CA LEU A 56 -8.99 -7.50 -4.83
C LEU A 56 -10.28 -6.83 -4.39
N LEU A 57 -10.38 -5.50 -4.45
CA LEU A 57 -11.63 -4.77 -4.17
C LEU A 57 -12.76 -5.27 -5.05
N LYS A 58 -12.56 -5.32 -6.37
CA LYS A 58 -13.55 -5.82 -7.33
C LYS A 58 -13.95 -7.26 -7.03
N TYR A 59 -12.97 -8.12 -6.78
CA TYR A 59 -13.20 -9.52 -6.42
C TYR A 59 -14.05 -9.66 -5.15
N VAL A 60 -13.77 -8.88 -4.10
CA VAL A 60 -14.52 -8.93 -2.83
C VAL A 60 -15.95 -8.41 -3.03
N VAL A 61 -16.12 -7.30 -3.75
CA VAL A 61 -17.44 -6.71 -4.03
C VAL A 61 -18.33 -7.71 -4.78
N GLU A 62 -17.79 -8.36 -5.81
CA GLU A 62 -18.52 -9.35 -6.60
C GLU A 62 -18.80 -10.63 -5.81
N LYS A 63 -17.78 -11.23 -5.21
CA LYS A 63 -17.88 -12.52 -4.52
C LYS A 63 -18.83 -12.50 -3.33
N TYR A 64 -18.85 -11.43 -2.58
CA TYR A 64 -19.65 -11.30 -1.36
C TYR A 64 -20.91 -10.44 -1.56
N GLU A 65 -21.22 -10.09 -2.83
CA GLU A 65 -22.41 -9.30 -3.18
C GLU A 65 -22.53 -8.04 -2.31
N ILE A 66 -21.38 -7.35 -2.10
CA ILE A 66 -21.36 -6.13 -1.32
C ILE A 66 -22.18 -5.07 -2.06
N GLY A 67 -23.21 -4.53 -1.43
CA GLY A 67 -24.21 -3.63 -2.03
C GLY A 67 -23.68 -2.26 -2.44
N LEU A 68 -22.49 -2.20 -3.06
CA LEU A 68 -21.93 -1.00 -3.68
C LEU A 68 -22.37 -0.92 -5.14
N THR A 69 -22.77 0.28 -5.57
CA THR A 69 -23.03 0.54 -6.99
C THR A 69 -21.72 0.66 -7.78
N ASP A 70 -21.76 0.43 -9.10
CA ASP A 70 -20.58 0.58 -9.98
C ASP A 70 -19.93 1.96 -9.81
N LYS A 71 -20.74 3.02 -9.72
CA LYS A 71 -20.24 4.38 -9.49
C LYS A 71 -19.50 4.54 -8.16
N GLN A 72 -19.97 3.89 -7.10
CA GLN A 72 -19.29 3.92 -5.80
C GLN A 72 -17.97 3.17 -5.86
N VAL A 73 -17.94 2.02 -6.55
CA VAL A 73 -16.70 1.26 -6.79
C VAL A 73 -15.71 2.10 -7.61
N ASP A 74 -16.14 2.77 -8.68
CA ASP A 74 -15.29 3.65 -9.48
C ASP A 74 -14.74 4.82 -8.65
N ASN A 75 -15.54 5.41 -7.77
CA ASN A 75 -15.08 6.46 -6.86
C ASN A 75 -14.01 5.94 -5.89
N ILE A 76 -14.17 4.73 -5.35
CA ILE A 76 -13.17 4.10 -4.46
C ILE A 76 -11.89 3.83 -5.25
N ILE A 77 -11.99 3.31 -6.47
CA ILE A 77 -10.83 3.06 -7.35
C ILE A 77 -10.06 4.35 -7.63
N GLU A 78 -10.76 5.43 -7.97
CA GLU A 78 -10.14 6.73 -8.21
C GLU A 78 -9.47 7.30 -6.94
N MET A 79 -9.94 6.91 -5.75
CA MET A 79 -9.28 7.27 -4.50
C MET A 79 -8.03 6.43 -4.23
N ILE A 80 -8.02 5.15 -4.60
CA ILE A 80 -6.86 4.25 -4.43
C ILE A 80 -5.77 4.59 -5.44
N HIS A 81 -6.14 4.70 -6.72
CA HIS A 81 -5.21 4.98 -7.82
C HIS A 81 -5.78 6.09 -8.72
N PRO A 82 -5.46 7.36 -8.44
CA PRO A 82 -5.99 8.50 -9.19
C PRO A 82 -5.54 8.50 -10.65
N SER A 83 -6.49 8.55 -11.59
CA SER A 83 -6.25 8.49 -13.05
C SER A 83 -5.70 9.79 -13.69
N GLY A 84 -5.43 10.84 -12.91
CA GLY A 84 -5.00 12.15 -13.42
C GLY A 84 -4.02 12.88 -12.49
N ASN A 85 -3.57 14.07 -12.90
CA ASN A 85 -2.68 14.96 -12.14
C ASN A 85 -3.31 15.49 -10.82
N ASN A 86 -3.99 14.63 -10.09
CA ASN A 86 -4.61 14.92 -8.80
C ASN A 86 -3.62 14.69 -7.64
N GLU A 87 -2.42 15.25 -7.75
CA GLU A 87 -1.38 15.20 -6.71
C GLU A 87 -1.92 15.60 -5.31
N GLY A 88 -2.95 16.46 -5.25
CA GLY A 88 -3.53 16.91 -4.00
C GLY A 88 -4.30 15.82 -3.22
N ARG A 89 -4.95 14.85 -3.90
CA ARG A 89 -5.69 13.76 -3.24
C ARG A 89 -4.74 12.71 -2.66
N SER A 90 -3.74 12.31 -3.40
CA SER A 90 -2.67 11.40 -2.95
C SER A 90 -1.97 11.92 -1.69
N VAL A 91 -1.75 13.23 -1.59
CA VAL A 91 -1.11 13.86 -0.42
C VAL A 91 -1.94 13.66 0.86
N ILE A 92 -3.29 13.75 0.80
CA ILE A 92 -4.13 13.55 1.98
C ILE A 92 -4.02 12.12 2.50
N TYR A 93 -4.09 11.12 1.63
CA TYR A 93 -3.92 9.71 2.02
C TYR A 93 -2.53 9.45 2.58
N SER A 94 -1.49 9.98 1.95
CA SER A 94 -0.13 9.89 2.46
C SER A 94 0.03 10.54 3.84
N ILE A 95 -0.65 11.67 4.09
CA ILE A 95 -0.66 12.34 5.39
C ILE A 95 -1.41 11.51 6.43
N LEU A 96 -2.56 10.92 6.07
CA LEU A 96 -3.35 10.08 6.96
C LEU A 96 -2.60 8.83 7.37
N ASN A 97 -2.06 8.08 6.41
CA ASN A 97 -1.31 6.87 6.66
C ASN A 97 -0.08 7.14 7.53
N LEU A 98 0.69 8.16 7.19
CA LEU A 98 1.86 8.55 7.96
C LEU A 98 1.53 8.98 9.40
N ALA A 99 0.41 9.64 9.61
CA ALA A 99 -0.01 10.07 10.94
C ALA A 99 -0.43 8.87 11.79
N ILE A 100 -1.08 7.86 11.19
CA ILE A 100 -1.49 6.63 11.86
C ILE A 100 -0.27 5.79 12.20
N GLU A 101 0.61 5.55 11.25
CA GLU A 101 1.82 4.73 11.41
C GLU A 101 2.78 5.25 12.48
N ASN A 102 2.89 6.57 12.61
CA ASN A 102 3.89 7.19 13.49
C ASN A 102 3.33 7.69 14.83
N GLY A 103 2.06 7.40 15.14
CA GLY A 103 1.44 7.84 16.39
C GLY A 103 1.38 9.37 16.56
N TYR A 104 1.48 10.13 15.46
CA TYR A 104 1.39 11.58 15.47
C TYR A 104 -0.04 12.02 15.73
N ASN A 105 -0.25 12.98 16.62
CA ASN A 105 -1.58 13.51 16.88
C ASN A 105 -2.08 14.39 15.73
N HIS A 106 -2.59 13.73 14.69
CA HIS A 106 -3.11 14.34 13.48
C HIS A 106 -4.47 15.03 13.65
N SER A 107 -5.23 14.67 14.71
CA SER A 107 -6.61 15.18 14.91
C SER A 107 -6.67 16.70 14.97
N ARG A 108 -5.68 17.34 15.55
CA ARG A 108 -5.61 18.80 15.61
C ARG A 108 -5.28 19.40 14.23
N LEU A 109 -4.34 18.79 13.49
CA LEU A 109 -3.94 19.25 12.17
C LEU A 109 -5.16 19.24 11.23
N PHE A 110 -5.92 18.13 11.20
CA PHE A 110 -7.13 18.01 10.36
C PHE A 110 -8.23 19.00 10.75
N LYS A 111 -8.48 19.21 12.04
CA LYS A 111 -9.46 20.21 12.50
C LYS A 111 -9.09 21.64 12.09
N MET A 112 -7.84 21.89 11.75
CA MET A 112 -7.33 23.18 11.32
C MET A 112 -7.08 23.26 9.81
N CYS A 113 -7.55 22.28 9.04
CA CYS A 113 -7.54 22.30 7.59
C CYS A 113 -8.89 22.77 7.05
N LYS A 114 -8.88 23.44 5.90
CA LYS A 114 -10.05 23.81 5.09
C LYS A 114 -9.70 23.71 3.61
N VAL A 115 -10.68 23.40 2.80
CA VAL A 115 -10.55 23.52 1.34
C VAL A 115 -10.90 24.97 0.96
N ILE A 116 -10.00 25.65 0.26
CA ILE A 116 -10.13 27.01 -0.25
C ILE A 116 -9.64 26.99 -1.69
N ASP A 117 -10.51 27.36 -2.63
CA ASP A 117 -10.21 27.36 -4.07
C ASP A 117 -9.64 26.01 -4.58
N ASP A 118 -10.29 24.91 -4.17
CA ASP A 118 -9.92 23.51 -4.44
C ASP A 118 -8.55 23.08 -3.88
N GLU A 119 -7.93 23.90 -3.04
CA GLU A 119 -6.67 23.57 -2.36
C GLU A 119 -6.89 23.32 -0.86
N ILE A 120 -6.14 22.37 -0.31
CA ILE A 120 -6.15 22.08 1.13
C ILE A 120 -5.26 23.10 1.83
N CYS A 121 -5.92 24.01 2.54
CA CYS A 121 -5.26 25.05 3.31
C CYS A 121 -5.19 24.68 4.79
N VAL A 122 -4.01 24.77 5.35
CA VAL A 122 -3.76 24.56 6.79
C VAL A 122 -3.68 25.90 7.50
N HIS A 123 -4.35 26.00 8.65
CA HIS A 123 -4.32 27.23 9.43
C HIS A 123 -2.90 27.61 9.83
N LYS A 124 -2.50 28.88 9.67
CA LYS A 124 -1.13 29.38 9.91
C LYS A 124 -0.54 28.98 11.28
N LYS A 125 -1.36 28.81 12.32
CA LYS A 125 -0.92 28.37 13.63
C LYS A 125 -0.38 26.94 13.65
N GLU A 126 -0.75 26.12 12.67
CA GLU A 126 -0.31 24.73 12.53
C GLU A 126 0.87 24.56 11.56
N ALA A 127 1.37 25.64 10.97
CA ALA A 127 2.49 25.58 10.02
C ALA A 127 3.73 24.89 10.59
N PHE A 128 4.04 25.14 11.87
CA PHE A 128 5.14 24.43 12.55
C PHE A 128 4.87 22.94 12.72
N ASN A 129 3.66 22.56 13.12
CA ASN A 129 3.29 21.15 13.30
C ASN A 129 3.30 20.41 11.95
N LEU A 130 2.87 21.06 10.87
CA LEU A 130 2.95 20.51 9.52
C LEU A 130 4.41 20.32 9.10
N TYR A 131 5.28 21.28 9.38
CA TYR A 131 6.71 21.14 9.10
C TYR A 131 7.36 19.99 9.87
N GLU A 132 7.09 19.89 11.19
CA GLU A 132 7.62 18.80 12.00
C GLU A 132 7.08 17.43 11.58
N PHE A 133 5.85 17.36 11.07
CA PHE A 133 5.28 16.15 10.49
C PHE A 133 6.10 15.66 9.29
N PHE A 134 6.39 16.51 8.31
CA PHE A 134 7.23 16.13 7.16
C PHE A 134 8.68 15.87 7.55
N ARG A 135 9.20 16.58 8.56
CA ARG A 135 10.54 16.32 9.10
C ARG A 135 10.62 14.96 9.75
N LEU A 136 9.60 14.56 10.50
CA LEU A 136 9.51 13.22 11.09
C LEU A 136 9.51 12.15 9.99
N ARG A 137 8.68 12.31 8.96
CA ARG A 137 8.66 11.42 7.79
C ARG A 137 10.05 11.28 7.17
N TYR A 138 10.72 12.39 6.88
CA TYR A 138 12.06 12.35 6.30
C TYR A 138 13.06 11.59 7.18
N ARG A 139 13.00 11.81 8.50
CA ARG A 139 13.90 11.12 9.44
C ARG A 139 13.64 9.62 9.48
N LEU A 140 12.39 9.21 9.57
CA LEU A 140 12.00 7.80 9.57
C LEU A 140 12.41 7.12 8.27
N HIS A 141 12.12 7.76 7.14
CA HIS A 141 12.49 7.24 5.83
C HIS A 141 14.01 7.05 5.71
N LYS A 142 14.80 8.02 6.16
CA LYS A 142 16.25 7.97 6.07
C LYS A 142 16.91 7.04 7.08
N GLN A 143 16.41 7.00 8.31
CA GLN A 143 17.07 6.31 9.43
C GLN A 143 16.55 4.89 9.65
N ILE A 144 15.31 4.60 9.27
CA ILE A 144 14.66 3.31 9.51
C ILE A 144 14.38 2.60 8.19
N TYR A 145 13.51 3.15 7.34
CA TYR A 145 13.05 2.47 6.13
C TYR A 145 14.16 2.20 5.10
N ASN A 146 15.12 3.11 4.96
CA ASN A 146 16.29 2.92 4.09
C ASN A 146 17.57 2.62 4.87
N HIS A 147 17.46 2.03 6.06
CA HIS A 147 18.65 1.60 6.78
C HIS A 147 19.36 0.46 6.02
N PRO A 148 20.71 0.48 5.90
CA PRO A 148 21.44 -0.54 5.13
C PRO A 148 21.13 -1.99 5.54
N ALA A 149 20.89 -2.25 6.83
CA ALA A 149 20.50 -3.58 7.30
C ALA A 149 19.12 -3.99 6.76
N VAL A 150 18.13 -3.07 6.77
CA VAL A 150 16.79 -3.34 6.21
C VAL A 150 16.91 -3.68 4.73
N LYS A 151 17.67 -2.89 3.97
CA LYS A 151 17.91 -3.15 2.54
C LYS A 151 18.64 -4.47 2.29
N ALA A 152 19.58 -4.85 3.14
CA ALA A 152 20.23 -6.14 3.03
C ALA A 152 19.23 -7.30 3.19
N TYR A 153 18.32 -7.22 4.16
CA TYR A 153 17.25 -8.22 4.32
C TYR A 153 16.28 -8.23 3.13
N GLU A 154 15.89 -7.08 2.60
CA GLU A 154 15.04 -7.00 1.40
C GLU A 154 15.68 -7.71 0.21
N TYR A 155 16.97 -7.52 -0.04
CA TYR A 155 17.69 -8.21 -1.10
C TYR A 155 17.81 -9.73 -0.85
N MET A 156 18.05 -10.17 0.40
CA MET A 156 18.06 -11.58 0.74
C MET A 156 16.69 -12.22 0.50
N ILE A 157 15.60 -11.54 0.86
CA ILE A 157 14.23 -11.97 0.57
C ILE A 157 14.00 -12.06 -0.94
N ALA A 158 14.43 -11.06 -1.71
CA ALA A 158 14.30 -11.07 -3.16
C ALA A 158 15.06 -12.27 -3.79
N ASP A 159 16.25 -12.59 -3.29
CA ASP A 159 17.01 -13.75 -3.77
C ASP A 159 16.28 -15.07 -3.45
N VAL A 160 15.69 -15.18 -2.24
CA VAL A 160 14.84 -16.33 -1.90
C VAL A 160 13.69 -16.47 -2.87
N PHE A 161 12.95 -15.38 -3.15
CA PHE A 161 11.80 -15.42 -4.07
C PHE A 161 12.21 -15.79 -5.50
N ARG A 162 13.33 -15.28 -6.02
CA ARG A 162 13.84 -15.66 -7.35
C ARG A 162 14.15 -17.15 -7.46
N LEU A 163 14.66 -17.75 -6.39
CA LEU A 163 14.94 -19.19 -6.34
C LEU A 163 13.66 -20.03 -6.31
N ILE A 164 12.66 -19.61 -5.53
CA ILE A 164 11.43 -20.39 -5.35
C ILE A 164 10.38 -20.12 -6.44
N ASP A 165 10.48 -19.02 -7.19
CA ASP A 165 9.48 -18.66 -8.20
C ASP A 165 9.41 -19.71 -9.32
N SER A 166 10.52 -20.36 -9.67
CA SER A 166 10.57 -21.48 -10.60
C SER A 166 9.73 -22.70 -10.16
N GLU A 167 9.50 -22.85 -8.86
CA GLU A 167 8.74 -23.96 -8.26
C GLU A 167 7.28 -23.57 -7.93
N LEU A 168 7.07 -22.34 -7.51
CA LEU A 168 5.77 -21.87 -7.02
C LEU A 168 5.00 -20.99 -8.02
N ASN A 169 5.68 -20.48 -9.05
CA ASN A 169 5.11 -19.59 -10.08
C ASN A 169 4.35 -18.39 -9.49
N ILE A 170 4.93 -17.75 -8.47
CA ILE A 170 4.28 -16.66 -7.74
C ILE A 170 4.04 -15.47 -8.67
N CYS A 171 5.06 -15.12 -9.48
CA CYS A 171 4.99 -13.99 -10.40
C CYS A 171 3.92 -14.16 -11.49
N ASP A 172 3.62 -15.39 -11.88
CA ASP A 172 2.61 -15.70 -12.92
C ASP A 172 1.17 -15.72 -12.38
N THR A 173 0.99 -15.67 -11.05
CA THR A 173 -0.32 -15.78 -10.41
C THR A 173 -0.78 -14.51 -9.70
N ILE A 174 -0.05 -13.41 -9.86
CA ILE A 174 -0.37 -12.11 -9.22
C ILE A 174 -1.65 -11.47 -9.77
N ASP A 175 -2.12 -11.87 -10.93
CA ASP A 175 -3.36 -11.42 -11.57
C ASP A 175 -4.60 -12.24 -11.17
N ASP A 176 -4.40 -13.36 -10.45
CA ASP A 176 -5.50 -14.17 -9.89
C ASP A 176 -5.72 -13.81 -8.41
N PRO A 177 -6.84 -13.14 -8.06
CA PRO A 177 -7.09 -12.72 -6.69
C PRO A 177 -7.17 -13.90 -5.72
N VAL A 178 -7.62 -15.08 -6.17
CA VAL A 178 -7.77 -16.28 -5.33
C VAL A 178 -6.42 -16.92 -5.01
N GLN A 179 -5.46 -16.82 -5.93
CA GLN A 179 -4.10 -17.31 -5.71
C GLN A 179 -3.30 -16.28 -4.92
N PHE A 180 -3.37 -15.01 -5.32
CA PHE A 180 -2.58 -13.93 -4.72
C PHE A 180 -2.81 -13.80 -3.20
N ILE A 181 -4.06 -13.88 -2.72
CA ILE A 181 -4.37 -13.77 -1.29
C ILE A 181 -3.76 -14.89 -0.42
N LYS A 182 -3.22 -15.94 -1.01
CA LYS A 182 -2.55 -17.03 -0.28
C LYS A 182 -1.10 -16.70 0.05
N TYR A 183 -0.52 -15.73 -0.66
CA TYR A 183 0.87 -15.32 -0.44
C TYR A 183 0.92 -14.29 0.68
N THR A 184 1.49 -14.69 1.80
CA THR A 184 1.74 -13.83 2.96
C THR A 184 3.19 -13.97 3.39
N ASP A 185 3.64 -13.15 4.33
CA ASP A 185 5.00 -13.22 4.87
C ASP A 185 5.37 -14.60 5.43
N SER A 186 4.37 -15.41 5.83
CA SER A 186 4.56 -16.79 6.26
C SER A 186 5.03 -17.73 5.14
N ILE A 187 5.17 -17.26 3.91
CA ILE A 187 5.75 -18.04 2.81
C ILE A 187 7.16 -18.55 3.14
N LEU A 188 7.94 -17.79 3.92
CA LEU A 188 9.27 -18.26 4.36
C LEU A 188 9.16 -19.53 5.21
N ASP A 189 8.14 -19.64 6.06
CA ASP A 189 7.90 -20.85 6.84
C ASP A 189 7.48 -22.02 5.94
N VAL A 190 6.69 -21.74 4.89
CA VAL A 190 6.26 -22.77 3.94
C VAL A 190 7.44 -23.36 3.18
N ILE A 191 8.43 -22.55 2.82
CA ILE A 191 9.64 -23.00 2.11
C ILE A 191 10.37 -24.08 2.90
N GLU A 192 10.38 -24.02 4.24
CA GLU A 192 11.03 -25.04 5.09
C GLU A 192 10.44 -26.44 4.88
N PHE A 193 9.18 -26.56 4.47
CA PHE A 193 8.50 -27.83 4.25
C PHE A 193 8.50 -28.29 2.78
N LEU A 194 9.03 -27.49 1.86
CA LEU A 194 9.11 -27.87 0.46
C LEU A 194 10.14 -28.98 0.23
N PRO A 195 9.92 -29.85 -0.78
CA PRO A 195 10.87 -30.88 -1.19
C PRO A 195 12.24 -30.27 -1.53
N GLU A 196 13.29 -31.00 -1.19
CA GLU A 196 14.67 -30.58 -1.45
C GLU A 196 14.97 -30.59 -2.97
N THR A 197 15.09 -29.41 -3.55
CA THR A 197 15.70 -29.16 -4.86
C THR A 197 16.93 -28.31 -4.65
N GLU A 198 17.75 -28.10 -5.66
CA GLU A 198 18.93 -27.24 -5.56
C GLU A 198 18.51 -25.82 -5.16
N ASN A 199 17.48 -25.26 -5.80
CA ASN A 199 16.95 -23.92 -5.53
C ASN A 199 16.36 -23.83 -4.12
N ILE A 200 15.58 -24.82 -3.69
CA ILE A 200 14.97 -24.83 -2.35
C ILE A 200 16.04 -24.94 -1.25
N THR A 201 17.06 -25.76 -1.46
CA THR A 201 18.17 -25.90 -0.51
C THR A 201 18.94 -24.58 -0.36
N GLU A 202 19.19 -23.88 -1.47
CA GLU A 202 19.84 -22.57 -1.45
C GLU A 202 18.94 -21.52 -0.77
N ALA A 203 17.64 -21.48 -1.10
CA ALA A 203 16.68 -20.59 -0.47
C ALA A 203 16.62 -20.77 1.05
N LYS A 204 16.55 -22.01 1.56
CA LYS A 204 16.63 -22.33 2.99
C LYS A 204 17.95 -21.85 3.62
N SER A 205 19.05 -22.01 2.91
CA SER A 205 20.37 -21.52 3.38
C SER A 205 20.39 -19.99 3.52
N ILE A 206 19.70 -19.25 2.63
CA ILE A 206 19.57 -17.79 2.74
C ILE A 206 18.68 -17.45 3.95
N ILE A 207 17.53 -18.09 4.09
CA ILE A 207 16.60 -17.87 5.22
C ILE A 207 17.31 -18.09 6.56
N HIS A 208 18.07 -19.16 6.72
CA HIS A 208 18.80 -19.45 7.95
C HIS A 208 19.91 -18.43 8.28
N ARG A 209 20.32 -17.59 7.32
CA ARG A 209 21.30 -16.51 7.55
C ARG A 209 20.67 -15.16 7.87
N MET A 210 19.34 -15.02 7.71
CA MET A 210 18.58 -13.83 8.10
C MET A 210 18.43 -13.75 9.62
#